data_24ccaaa42854aac6b53ea94ea61dc172
#
_entry.id   24ccaaa42854aac6b53ea94ea61dc172
#
_cell.length_a   1.000
_cell.length_b   1.000
_cell.length_c   1.000
_cell.angle_alpha   90.00
_cell.angle_beta   90.00
_cell.angle_gamma   90.00
#
_symmetry.space_group_name_H-M   'P 1'
#
loop_
_entity.id
_entity.type
_entity.pdbx_description
1 polymer ?
#
loop_
_entity_poly.entity_id
_entity_poly.type
_entity_poly.pdbx_seq_one_letter_code
_entity_poly.pdbx_strand_id
1 'polypeptide(L)'
;MEIILSVGVYMAKNLSFSYSKLGMYKECPQKYKFRYVLMLPEKPKYYFAFGSALHAVMEYIYDIKNPAFPTLQQALDFFTKDWQSTSFEKKGYASAEKEAAGYQEGRRIIETYYQKHAATFAHPLSVEMMSKLDTDGLNLISILDRIDYLGDGKVMILDYKTGKTVERAPDQLYMYQKV
;
A
#
# COMPACT_ATOMS: atom_id res chain seq x y z
N MET A 1 32.93 -34.99 32.29
CA MET A 1 31.70 -34.95 31.47
C MET A 1 31.52 -33.49 31.08
N GLU A 2 32.07 -33.13 29.92
CA GLU A 2 31.95 -31.76 29.40
C GLU A 2 30.62 -31.63 28.62
N ILE A 3 29.78 -30.70 29.06
CA ILE A 3 28.57 -30.35 28.34
C ILE A 3 28.92 -29.26 27.33
N ILE A 4 29.11 -29.62 26.06
CA ILE A 4 29.26 -28.66 24.96
C ILE A 4 27.88 -28.15 24.60
N LEU A 5 27.53 -26.94 25.05
CA LEU A 5 26.37 -26.20 24.56
C LEU A 5 26.73 -25.63 23.20
N SER A 6 26.31 -26.27 22.11
CA SER A 6 26.37 -25.68 20.77
C SER A 6 25.27 -24.64 20.64
N VAL A 7 25.64 -23.36 20.70
CA VAL A 7 24.76 -22.29 20.31
C VAL A 7 24.67 -22.33 18.77
N GLY A 8 23.59 -22.91 18.26
CA GLY A 8 23.31 -22.85 16.83
C GLY A 8 23.09 -21.41 16.40
N VAL A 9 24.01 -20.86 15.61
CA VAL A 9 23.79 -19.59 14.92
C VAL A 9 22.73 -19.86 13.87
N TYR A 10 21.47 -19.54 14.17
CA TYR A 10 20.41 -19.48 13.18
C TYR A 10 20.69 -18.27 12.30
N MET A 11 21.37 -18.49 11.18
CA MET A 11 21.40 -17.52 10.08
C MET A 11 19.97 -17.36 9.61
N ALA A 12 19.34 -16.24 9.93
CA ALA A 12 18.05 -15.87 9.39
C ALA A 12 18.20 -15.67 7.88
N LYS A 13 17.95 -16.74 7.12
CA LYS A 13 17.92 -16.70 5.66
C LYS A 13 16.84 -15.70 5.24
N ASN A 14 17.26 -14.62 4.56
CA ASN A 14 16.42 -13.68 3.84
C ASN A 14 15.42 -12.87 4.71
N LEU A 15 15.94 -12.09 5.65
CA LEU A 15 15.13 -11.07 6.31
C LEU A 15 14.67 -10.04 5.29
N SER A 16 13.37 -10.01 5.02
CA SER A 16 12.77 -9.00 4.15
C SER A 16 12.18 -7.86 4.97
N PHE A 17 12.54 -6.65 4.62
CA PHE A 17 12.09 -5.43 5.25
C PHE A 17 11.28 -4.59 4.26
N SER A 18 10.25 -3.89 4.77
CA SER A 18 9.57 -2.82 4.06
C SER A 18 9.57 -1.58 4.93
N TYR A 19 9.27 -0.42 4.34
CA TYR A 19 9.17 0.82 5.10
C TYR A 19 8.23 0.69 6.31
N SER A 20 7.05 0.08 6.11
CA SER A 20 6.08 -0.13 7.18
C SER A 20 6.58 -1.08 8.27
N LYS A 21 7.33 -2.14 7.90
CA LYS A 21 7.94 -3.03 8.89
C LYS A 21 8.99 -2.30 9.73
N LEU A 22 9.86 -1.52 9.08
CA LEU A 22 10.89 -0.73 9.78
C LEU A 22 10.25 0.34 10.69
N GLY A 23 9.21 1.02 10.18
CA GLY A 23 8.45 2.00 10.96
C GLY A 23 7.84 1.38 12.21
N MET A 24 7.20 0.21 12.09
CA MET A 24 6.63 -0.48 13.24
C MET A 24 7.68 -0.93 14.25
N TYR A 25 8.85 -1.37 13.81
CA TYR A 25 9.95 -1.72 14.71
C TYR A 25 10.47 -0.49 15.46
N LYS A 26 10.64 0.64 14.77
CA LYS A 26 11.04 1.91 15.40
C LYS A 26 10.00 2.42 16.41
N GLU A 27 8.71 2.29 16.06
CA GLU A 27 7.60 2.68 16.96
C GLU A 27 7.57 1.81 18.22
N CYS A 28 7.56 0.48 18.05
CA CYS A 28 7.49 -0.48 19.14
C CYS A 28 8.00 -1.86 18.69
N PRO A 29 9.19 -2.29 19.13
CA PRO A 29 9.74 -3.62 18.80
C PRO A 29 8.83 -4.78 19.24
N GLN A 30 8.08 -4.62 20.34
CA GLN A 30 7.15 -5.63 20.81
C GLN A 30 5.95 -5.80 19.88
N LYS A 31 5.40 -4.69 19.36
CA LYS A 31 4.33 -4.69 18.35
C LYS A 31 4.81 -5.40 17.06
N TYR A 32 6.04 -5.08 16.62
CA TYR A 32 6.68 -5.77 15.51
C TYR A 32 6.78 -7.27 15.75
N LYS A 33 7.26 -7.70 16.94
CA LYS A 33 7.36 -9.10 17.32
C LYS A 33 6.01 -9.81 17.23
N PHE A 34 4.95 -9.23 17.77
CA PHE A 34 3.61 -9.82 17.73
C PHE A 34 3.11 -9.98 16.29
N ARG A 35 3.30 -8.97 15.46
CA ARG A 35 2.78 -8.97 14.10
C ARG A 35 3.61 -9.80 13.12
N TYR A 36 4.93 -9.65 13.12
CA TYR A 36 5.81 -10.20 12.06
C TYR A 36 6.60 -11.43 12.48
N VAL A 37 6.80 -11.66 13.76
CA VAL A 37 7.51 -12.84 14.26
C VAL A 37 6.54 -13.90 14.74
N LEU A 38 5.59 -13.52 15.60
CA LEU A 38 4.58 -14.43 16.16
C LEU A 38 3.32 -14.54 15.29
N MET A 39 3.17 -13.67 14.28
CA MET A 39 2.05 -13.64 13.33
C MET A 39 0.67 -13.68 14.02
N LEU A 40 0.54 -12.98 15.15
CA LEU A 40 -0.72 -12.93 15.88
C LEU A 40 -1.79 -12.23 15.03
N PRO A 41 -3.03 -12.76 14.99
CA PRO A 41 -4.10 -12.14 14.22
C PRO A 41 -4.44 -10.77 14.78
N GLU A 42 -4.52 -9.78 13.90
CA GLU A 42 -4.99 -8.44 14.23
C GLU A 42 -6.47 -8.27 13.94
N LYS A 43 -7.14 -7.45 14.75
CA LYS A 43 -8.51 -7.04 14.44
C LYS A 43 -8.50 -6.18 13.17
N PRO A 44 -9.46 -6.39 12.26
CA PRO A 44 -9.62 -5.52 11.09
C PRO A 44 -9.75 -4.06 11.50
N LYS A 45 -9.18 -3.17 10.70
CA LYS A 45 -9.23 -1.73 10.93
C LYS A 45 -9.77 -1.05 9.68
N TYR A 46 -10.87 -0.34 9.82
CA TYR A 46 -11.62 0.25 8.71
C TYR A 46 -10.74 1.13 7.80
N TYR A 47 -9.78 1.85 8.36
CA TYR A 47 -8.92 2.73 7.56
C TYR A 47 -7.96 1.96 6.63
N PHE A 48 -7.59 0.72 6.95
CA PHE A 48 -6.84 -0.13 6.02
C PHE A 48 -7.72 -0.59 4.86
N ALA A 49 -8.94 -1.07 5.16
CA ALA A 49 -9.89 -1.48 4.12
C ALA A 49 -10.26 -0.30 3.22
N PHE A 50 -10.50 0.87 3.79
CA PHE A 50 -10.78 2.10 3.04
C PHE A 50 -9.61 2.50 2.14
N GLY A 51 -8.39 2.51 2.68
CA GLY A 51 -7.19 2.82 1.90
C GLY A 51 -6.96 1.82 0.76
N SER A 52 -7.04 0.52 1.05
CA SER A 52 -6.85 -0.52 0.04
C SER A 52 -7.87 -0.43 -1.11
N ALA A 53 -9.14 -0.15 -0.80
CA ALA A 53 -10.16 0.03 -1.83
C ALA A 53 -9.89 1.22 -2.75
N LEU A 54 -9.40 2.35 -2.21
CA LEU A 54 -9.00 3.50 -3.02
C LEU A 54 -7.74 3.24 -3.84
N HIS A 55 -6.73 2.54 -3.30
CA HIS A 55 -5.55 2.12 -4.06
C HIS A 55 -5.93 1.20 -5.22
N ALA A 56 -6.82 0.23 -5.00
CA ALA A 56 -7.33 -0.63 -6.07
C ALA A 56 -8.02 0.16 -7.19
N VAL A 57 -8.73 1.24 -6.87
CA VAL A 57 -9.31 2.14 -7.89
C VAL A 57 -8.21 2.86 -8.66
N MET A 58 -7.16 3.35 -7.99
CA MET A 58 -6.04 4.02 -8.68
C MET A 58 -5.30 3.04 -9.60
N GLU A 59 -5.06 1.81 -9.15
CA GLU A 59 -4.50 0.74 -9.98
C GLU A 59 -5.38 0.47 -11.20
N TYR A 60 -6.71 0.35 -11.02
CA TYR A 60 -7.65 0.14 -12.11
C TYR A 60 -7.66 1.29 -13.12
N ILE A 61 -7.61 2.55 -12.66
CA ILE A 61 -7.58 3.73 -13.54
C ILE A 61 -6.32 3.73 -14.40
N TYR A 62 -5.18 3.38 -13.82
CA TYR A 62 -3.87 3.48 -14.47
C TYR A 62 -3.32 2.13 -14.95
N ASP A 63 -4.15 1.08 -15.02
CA ASP A 63 -3.71 -0.22 -15.54
C ASP A 63 -3.21 -0.07 -16.97
N ILE A 64 -1.90 -0.29 -17.15
CA ILE A 64 -1.20 -0.16 -18.43
C ILE A 64 -1.71 -1.14 -19.51
N LYS A 65 -2.47 -2.17 -19.11
CA LYS A 65 -3.08 -3.13 -20.04
C LYS A 65 -4.35 -2.58 -20.69
N ASN A 66 -4.94 -1.54 -20.12
CA ASN A 66 -6.12 -0.91 -20.68
C ASN A 66 -5.72 0.02 -21.83
N PRO A 67 -6.33 -0.12 -23.02
CA PRO A 67 -6.02 0.75 -24.15
C PRO A 67 -6.52 2.19 -23.97
N ALA A 68 -7.46 2.40 -23.05
CA ALA A 68 -8.04 3.71 -22.74
C ALA A 68 -8.32 3.80 -21.24
N PHE A 69 -8.25 5.00 -20.70
CA PHE A 69 -8.62 5.25 -19.30
C PHE A 69 -10.12 4.99 -19.07
N PRO A 70 -10.47 4.34 -17.95
CA PRO A 70 -11.88 4.14 -17.61
C PRO A 70 -12.57 5.49 -17.39
N THR A 71 -13.87 5.53 -17.68
CA THR A 71 -14.72 6.65 -17.34
C THR A 71 -14.92 6.74 -15.82
N LEU A 72 -15.35 7.91 -15.32
CA LEU A 72 -15.73 8.06 -13.92
C LEU A 72 -16.73 6.98 -13.49
N GLN A 73 -17.75 6.71 -14.33
CA GLN A 73 -18.76 5.69 -13.99
C GLN A 73 -18.14 4.32 -13.84
N GLN A 74 -17.25 3.91 -14.74
CA GLN A 74 -16.55 2.62 -14.66
C GLN A 74 -15.69 2.52 -13.40
N ALA A 75 -15.01 3.59 -13.00
CA ALA A 75 -14.22 3.62 -11.77
C ALA A 75 -15.10 3.53 -10.51
N LEU A 76 -16.27 4.18 -10.52
CA LEU A 76 -17.25 4.09 -9.43
C LEU A 76 -17.89 2.70 -9.35
N ASP A 77 -18.16 2.07 -10.48
CA ASP A 77 -18.69 0.70 -10.52
C ASP A 77 -17.66 -0.32 -10.01
N PHE A 78 -16.39 -0.15 -10.40
CA PHE A 78 -15.29 -0.96 -9.88
C PHE A 78 -15.18 -0.82 -8.35
N PHE A 79 -15.14 0.42 -7.84
CA PHE A 79 -15.11 0.69 -6.41
C PHE A 79 -16.30 0.05 -5.68
N THR A 80 -17.51 0.19 -6.23
CA THR A 80 -18.72 -0.36 -5.63
C THR A 80 -18.65 -1.88 -5.53
N LYS A 81 -18.23 -2.55 -6.61
CA LYS A 81 -18.08 -4.00 -6.66
C LYS A 81 -17.05 -4.50 -5.64
N ASP A 82 -15.88 -3.85 -5.59
CA ASP A 82 -14.83 -4.19 -4.63
C ASP A 82 -15.31 -3.97 -3.19
N TRP A 83 -15.92 -2.82 -2.92
CA TRP A 83 -16.43 -2.46 -1.60
C TRP A 83 -17.47 -3.46 -1.07
N GLN A 84 -18.39 -3.90 -1.93
CA GLN A 84 -19.46 -4.84 -1.58
C GLN A 84 -18.98 -6.28 -1.47
N SER A 85 -17.77 -6.61 -1.90
CA SER A 85 -17.22 -7.97 -1.85
C SER A 85 -17.01 -8.50 -0.42
N THR A 86 -16.98 -7.61 0.58
CA THR A 86 -16.66 -7.93 1.97
C THR A 86 -17.61 -7.21 2.93
N SER A 87 -18.02 -7.90 4.03
CA SER A 87 -18.92 -7.32 5.03
C SER A 87 -18.24 -6.20 5.85
N PHE A 88 -19.05 -5.35 6.49
CA PHE A 88 -18.55 -4.22 7.26
C PHE A 88 -17.68 -4.63 8.45
N GLU A 89 -17.99 -5.77 9.10
CA GLU A 89 -17.21 -6.30 10.23
C GLU A 89 -15.81 -6.73 9.76
N LYS A 90 -15.72 -7.41 8.61
CA LYS A 90 -14.45 -7.85 8.04
C LYS A 90 -13.61 -6.67 7.57
N LYS A 91 -14.24 -5.57 7.15
CA LYS A 91 -13.57 -4.30 6.89
C LYS A 91 -13.13 -3.58 8.17
N GLY A 92 -13.64 -3.97 9.34
CA GLY A 92 -13.33 -3.36 10.63
C GLY A 92 -14.16 -2.12 10.95
N TYR A 93 -15.31 -1.93 10.32
CA TYR A 93 -16.27 -0.90 10.69
C TYR A 93 -17.09 -1.32 11.90
N ALA A 94 -17.40 -0.37 12.76
CA ALA A 94 -18.14 -0.63 13.99
C ALA A 94 -19.66 -0.83 13.75
N SER A 95 -20.18 -0.39 12.60
CA SER A 95 -21.57 -0.59 12.18
C SER A 95 -21.75 -0.41 10.69
N ALA A 96 -22.88 -0.88 10.16
CA ALA A 96 -23.24 -0.72 8.75
C ALA A 96 -23.40 0.78 8.35
N GLU A 97 -23.88 1.64 9.25
CA GLU A 97 -24.03 3.07 8.99
C GLU A 97 -22.67 3.74 8.82
N LYS A 98 -21.67 3.35 9.65
CA LYS A 98 -20.29 3.88 9.51
C LYS A 98 -19.63 3.38 8.24
N GLU A 99 -19.90 2.15 7.85
CA GLU A 99 -19.42 1.58 6.58
C GLU A 99 -20.04 2.31 5.39
N ALA A 100 -21.37 2.56 5.42
CA ALA A 100 -22.06 3.33 4.38
C ALA A 100 -21.51 4.76 4.25
N ALA A 101 -21.19 5.42 5.36
CA ALA A 101 -20.53 6.73 5.34
C ALA A 101 -19.13 6.65 4.71
N GLY A 102 -18.36 5.60 5.01
CA GLY A 102 -17.07 5.34 4.37
C GLY A 102 -17.20 5.12 2.86
N TYR A 103 -18.20 4.36 2.43
CA TYR A 103 -18.52 4.16 1.02
C TYR A 103 -18.79 5.49 0.29
N GLN A 104 -19.64 6.34 0.86
CA GLN A 104 -19.95 7.64 0.26
C GLN A 104 -18.72 8.55 0.19
N GLU A 105 -17.89 8.55 1.23
CA GLU A 105 -16.63 9.30 1.22
C GLU A 105 -15.67 8.78 0.15
N GLY A 106 -15.56 7.47 -0.03
CA GLY A 106 -14.73 6.87 -1.09
C GLY A 106 -15.20 7.31 -2.49
N ARG A 107 -16.51 7.28 -2.74
CA ARG A 107 -17.09 7.78 -3.99
C ARG A 107 -16.75 9.24 -4.22
N ARG A 108 -16.94 10.10 -3.22
CA ARG A 108 -16.63 11.54 -3.29
C ARG A 108 -15.16 11.80 -3.62
N ILE A 109 -14.24 11.02 -3.06
CA ILE A 109 -12.80 11.11 -3.33
C ILE A 109 -12.53 10.77 -4.81
N ILE A 110 -13.11 9.69 -5.33
CA ILE A 110 -12.96 9.28 -6.73
C ILE A 110 -13.51 10.34 -7.68
N GLU A 111 -14.71 10.86 -7.41
CA GLU A 111 -15.33 11.94 -8.20
C GLU A 111 -14.45 13.20 -8.22
N THR A 112 -13.94 13.61 -7.05
CA THR A 112 -13.04 14.75 -6.92
C THR A 112 -11.73 14.52 -7.68
N TYR A 113 -11.20 13.31 -7.62
CA TYR A 113 -9.99 12.95 -8.36
C TYR A 113 -10.19 13.07 -9.87
N TYR A 114 -11.29 12.55 -10.40
CA TYR A 114 -11.62 12.67 -11.81
C TYR A 114 -11.82 14.13 -12.24
N GLN A 115 -12.54 14.93 -11.46
CA GLN A 115 -12.74 16.35 -11.75
C GLN A 115 -11.42 17.11 -11.91
N LYS A 116 -10.42 16.75 -11.10
CA LYS A 116 -9.12 17.44 -11.08
C LYS A 116 -8.14 16.90 -12.13
N HIS A 117 -8.19 15.61 -12.44
CA HIS A 117 -7.09 14.95 -13.12
C HIS A 117 -7.47 14.27 -14.44
N ALA A 118 -8.78 14.03 -14.74
CA ALA A 118 -9.17 13.26 -15.92
C ALA A 118 -8.66 13.85 -17.25
N ALA A 119 -8.58 15.17 -17.35
CA ALA A 119 -8.06 15.85 -18.55
C ALA A 119 -6.54 15.67 -18.75
N THR A 120 -5.83 15.22 -17.73
CA THR A 120 -4.36 15.07 -17.73
C THR A 120 -3.93 13.61 -17.47
N PHE A 121 -4.84 12.65 -17.58
CA PHE A 121 -4.47 11.25 -17.44
C PHE A 121 -3.46 10.87 -18.52
N ALA A 122 -2.38 10.23 -18.08
CA ALA A 122 -1.35 9.69 -18.93
C ALA A 122 -0.98 8.28 -18.44
N HIS A 123 -0.65 7.37 -19.38
CA HIS A 123 -0.23 6.03 -19.00
C HIS A 123 1.09 6.11 -18.24
N PRO A 124 1.14 5.52 -17.04
CA PRO A 124 2.35 5.45 -16.27
C PRO A 124 3.35 4.46 -16.90
N LEU A 125 4.57 4.50 -16.44
CA LEU A 125 5.55 3.47 -16.74
C LEU A 125 5.19 2.15 -16.03
N SER A 126 4.69 2.25 -14.80
CA SER A 126 4.28 1.09 -14.00
C SER A 126 3.29 1.51 -12.90
N VAL A 127 2.43 0.56 -12.48
CA VAL A 127 1.59 0.63 -11.28
C VAL A 127 1.85 -0.59 -10.40
N GLU A 128 1.71 -0.43 -9.07
CA GLU A 128 1.89 -1.48 -8.06
C GLU A 128 3.18 -2.30 -8.28
N MET A 129 4.25 -1.60 -8.69
CA MET A 129 5.52 -2.26 -8.99
C MET A 129 6.21 -2.72 -7.71
N MET A 130 6.39 -4.04 -7.59
CA MET A 130 7.23 -4.59 -6.53
C MET A 130 8.71 -4.46 -6.91
N SER A 131 9.46 -3.71 -6.12
CA SER A 131 10.90 -3.60 -6.21
C SER A 131 11.59 -4.27 -5.03
N LYS A 132 12.76 -4.86 -5.30
CA LYS A 132 13.57 -5.56 -4.31
C LYS A 132 15.02 -5.10 -4.44
N LEU A 133 15.60 -4.69 -3.33
CA LEU A 133 17.03 -4.42 -3.23
C LEU A 133 17.64 -5.40 -2.21
N ASP A 134 18.61 -6.19 -2.65
CA ASP A 134 19.45 -6.99 -1.75
C ASP A 134 20.69 -6.17 -1.38
N THR A 135 20.85 -5.94 -0.09
CA THR A 135 21.99 -5.22 0.47
C THR A 135 22.57 -6.06 1.59
N ASP A 136 23.71 -6.72 1.34
CA ASP A 136 24.45 -7.52 2.33
C ASP A 136 23.59 -8.54 3.09
N GLY A 137 22.68 -9.25 2.38
CA GLY A 137 21.78 -10.24 2.96
C GLY A 137 20.49 -9.66 3.58
N LEU A 138 20.26 -8.34 3.44
CA LEU A 138 19.02 -7.69 3.80
C LEU A 138 18.21 -7.42 2.52
N ASN A 139 17.02 -7.98 2.44
CA ASN A 139 16.11 -7.73 1.32
C ASN A 139 15.17 -6.58 1.66
N LEU A 140 15.39 -5.42 1.04
CA LEU A 140 14.43 -4.34 1.05
C LEU A 140 13.35 -4.59 -0.01
N ILE A 141 12.09 -4.61 0.41
CA ILE A 141 10.94 -4.78 -0.48
C ILE A 141 10.11 -3.50 -0.40
N SER A 142 9.82 -2.94 -1.57
CA SER A 142 8.93 -1.79 -1.73
C SER A 142 7.88 -2.11 -2.79
N ILE A 143 6.66 -1.64 -2.57
CA ILE A 143 5.62 -1.59 -3.59
C ILE A 143 5.45 -0.10 -3.92
N LEU A 144 5.63 0.23 -5.18
CA LEU A 144 5.54 1.59 -5.70
C LEU A 144 4.16 1.74 -6.36
N ASP A 145 3.31 2.60 -5.83
CA ASP A 145 1.92 2.71 -6.28
C ASP A 145 1.85 3.11 -7.76
N ARG A 146 2.68 4.08 -8.18
CA ARG A 146 2.74 4.52 -9.58
C ARG A 146 4.09 5.15 -9.91
N ILE A 147 4.58 4.86 -11.12
CA ILE A 147 5.79 5.45 -11.69
C ILE A 147 5.43 6.09 -13.03
N ASP A 148 5.66 7.38 -13.17
CA ASP A 148 5.48 8.13 -14.41
C ASP A 148 6.82 8.43 -15.07
N TYR A 149 6.88 8.35 -16.41
CA TYR A 149 8.05 8.77 -17.16
C TYR A 149 7.94 10.26 -17.51
N LEU A 150 8.95 11.04 -17.16
CA LEU A 150 8.99 12.48 -17.40
C LEU A 150 9.85 12.90 -18.61
N GLY A 151 10.44 11.95 -19.33
CA GLY A 151 11.41 12.22 -20.36
C GLY A 151 12.86 12.29 -19.84
N ASP A 152 13.83 12.27 -20.75
CA ASP A 152 15.27 12.40 -20.47
C ASP A 152 15.79 11.46 -19.37
N GLY A 153 15.25 10.23 -19.31
CA GLY A 153 15.64 9.26 -18.28
C GLY A 153 15.14 9.57 -16.87
N LYS A 154 14.24 10.55 -16.71
CA LYS A 154 13.65 10.92 -15.41
C LYS A 154 12.34 10.22 -15.20
N VAL A 155 12.10 9.80 -13.96
CA VAL A 155 10.84 9.22 -13.51
C VAL A 155 10.30 9.96 -12.29
N MET A 156 8.99 9.94 -12.12
CA MET A 156 8.32 10.43 -10.92
C MET A 156 7.66 9.24 -10.23
N ILE A 157 7.97 9.06 -8.95
CA ILE A 157 7.32 8.06 -8.10
C ILE A 157 6.20 8.76 -7.35
N LEU A 158 4.99 8.23 -7.47
CA LEU A 158 3.82 8.67 -6.73
C LEU A 158 3.43 7.60 -5.72
N ASP A 159 3.05 8.05 -4.53
CA ASP A 159 2.55 7.22 -3.44
C ASP A 159 1.23 7.85 -2.96
N TYR A 160 0.12 7.11 -3.08
CA TYR A 160 -1.20 7.59 -2.74
C TYR A 160 -1.44 7.53 -1.23
N LYS A 161 -1.83 8.64 -0.64
CA LYS A 161 -2.12 8.71 0.80
C LYS A 161 -3.60 9.05 1.02
N THR A 162 -4.29 8.18 1.72
CA THR A 162 -5.71 8.33 2.07
C THR A 162 -5.92 8.85 3.49
N GLY A 163 -4.85 9.08 4.23
CA GLY A 163 -4.88 9.63 5.59
C GLY A 163 -5.25 11.12 5.60
N LYS A 164 -5.84 11.58 6.73
CA LYS A 164 -6.21 12.99 6.92
C LYS A 164 -5.00 13.92 7.10
N THR A 165 -3.87 13.38 7.53
CA THR A 165 -2.61 14.10 7.67
C THR A 165 -1.65 13.64 6.57
N VAL A 166 -1.18 14.58 5.79
CA VAL A 166 -0.06 14.32 4.86
C VAL A 166 1.18 14.20 5.74
N GLU A 167 1.60 12.98 6.04
CA GLU A 167 2.94 12.77 6.59
C GLU A 167 3.94 13.21 5.53
N ARG A 168 4.69 14.26 5.85
CA ARG A 168 5.90 14.59 5.12
C ARG A 168 6.97 13.60 5.57
N ALA A 169 6.86 12.35 5.11
CA ALA A 169 7.85 11.32 5.37
C ALA A 169 8.75 11.18 4.14
N PRO A 170 9.77 12.02 3.98
CA PRO A 170 10.74 11.87 2.90
C PRO A 170 11.44 10.52 2.97
N ASP A 171 11.54 9.90 4.15
CA ASP A 171 12.21 8.62 4.37
C ASP A 171 11.65 7.48 3.50
N GLN A 172 10.34 7.42 3.29
CA GLN A 172 9.70 6.42 2.41
C GLN A 172 10.12 6.64 0.96
N LEU A 173 10.07 7.89 0.48
CA LEU A 173 10.47 8.25 -0.88
C LEU A 173 11.98 8.06 -1.10
N TYR A 174 12.81 8.38 -0.10
CA TYR A 174 14.25 8.09 -0.17
C TYR A 174 14.54 6.59 -0.25
N MET A 175 13.77 5.77 0.47
CA MET A 175 13.90 4.32 0.33
C MET A 175 13.50 3.87 -1.07
N TYR A 176 12.44 4.43 -1.65
CA TYR A 176 12.00 4.13 -3.02
C TYR A 176 13.03 4.50 -4.09
N GLN A 177 13.83 5.54 -3.87
CA GLN A 177 14.92 5.91 -4.76
C GLN A 177 16.12 4.93 -4.74
N LYS A 178 16.18 4.04 -3.76
CA LYS A 178 17.28 3.08 -3.59
C LYS A 178 16.94 1.69 -4.11
N VAL A 179 15.67 1.39 -4.27
CA VAL A 179 15.16 0.09 -4.75
C VAL A 179 14.72 0.18 -6.21
#